data_a207f58604a7932a31dc0c0baddb3556
#
_entry.id   a207f58604a7932a31dc0c0baddb3556
#
_cell.length_a   1.000
_cell.length_b   1.000
_cell.length_c   1.000
_cell.angle_alpha   90.00
_cell.angle_beta   90.00
_cell.angle_gamma   90.00
#
_symmetry.space_group_name_H-M   'P 1'
#
loop_
_entity.id
_entity.type
_entity.pdbx_description
1 polymer ?
#
loop_
_entity_poly.entity_id
_entity_poly.type
_entity_poly.pdbx_seq_one_letter_code
_entity_poly.pdbx_strand_id
1 'polypeptide(L)'
;ASVYNTPVLSDETGGNGGGGGRAEASITVSGQKYTADNVTLSATGGDGGNSQNITNGGYDGSQDQLVVDAGGNVARIGAGGAGGSASASGFVLSAGSSLVETVTAAHVVITATGGKGGSNTQSSGYISGAFGGIGGAAEAYGIKIAALLPQEVAFSVDSISVTASGGAGGDINITVH
;
A
#
# COMPACT_ATOMS: atom_id res chain seq x y z
N ALA A 1 20.68 -24.94 -46.85
CA ALA A 1 21.10 -24.09 -45.74
C ALA A 1 19.84 -23.37 -45.23
N SER A 2 19.35 -23.81 -44.09
CA SER A 2 18.20 -23.16 -43.43
C SER A 2 18.72 -21.96 -42.65
N VAL A 3 18.32 -20.79 -43.05
CA VAL A 3 18.59 -19.56 -42.29
C VAL A 3 17.59 -19.50 -41.13
N TYR A 4 18.03 -19.84 -39.93
CA TYR A 4 17.27 -19.61 -38.73
C TYR A 4 17.27 -18.10 -38.47
N ASN A 5 16.15 -17.45 -38.68
CA ASN A 5 15.94 -16.09 -38.30
C ASN A 5 15.64 -16.12 -36.77
N THR A 6 16.66 -15.95 -35.98
CA THR A 6 16.48 -15.75 -34.51
C THR A 6 15.72 -14.45 -34.35
N PRO A 7 14.50 -14.46 -33.77
CA PRO A 7 13.83 -13.21 -33.44
C PRO A 7 14.71 -12.45 -32.44
N VAL A 8 15.11 -11.24 -32.81
CA VAL A 8 15.72 -10.32 -31.88
C VAL A 8 14.60 -9.92 -30.91
N LEU A 9 14.58 -10.53 -29.73
CA LEU A 9 13.74 -10.08 -28.65
C LEU A 9 14.26 -8.71 -28.22
N SER A 10 13.53 -7.68 -28.51
CA SER A 10 13.72 -6.39 -27.88
C SER A 10 13.54 -6.59 -26.37
N ASP A 11 14.45 -6.00 -25.59
CA ASP A 11 14.50 -6.06 -24.12
C ASP A 11 13.27 -5.31 -23.56
N GLU A 12 12.07 -5.89 -23.69
CA GLU A 12 10.85 -5.35 -23.13
C GLU A 12 10.72 -5.80 -21.68
N THR A 13 11.44 -5.11 -20.81
CA THR A 13 11.21 -5.20 -19.38
C THR A 13 9.87 -4.54 -19.07
N GLY A 14 8.88 -5.33 -18.69
CA GLY A 14 7.64 -4.77 -18.16
C GLY A 14 7.94 -3.85 -16.97
N GLY A 15 7.42 -2.63 -17.00
CA GLY A 15 7.59 -1.67 -15.91
C GLY A 15 6.88 -2.15 -14.65
N ASN A 16 7.50 -1.90 -13.50
CA ASN A 16 6.82 -2.09 -12.22
C ASN A 16 5.70 -1.07 -12.05
N GLY A 17 4.59 -1.48 -11.44
CA GLY A 17 3.56 -0.54 -10.99
C GLY A 17 4.11 0.42 -9.93
N GLY A 18 3.69 1.67 -9.97
CA GLY A 18 4.05 2.68 -8.95
C GLY A 18 3.49 2.31 -7.57
N GLY A 19 4.21 2.63 -6.51
CA GLY A 19 3.71 2.44 -5.15
C GLY A 19 2.57 3.41 -4.81
N GLY A 20 1.62 2.99 -4.00
CA GLY A 20 0.55 3.83 -3.47
C GLY A 20 1.06 4.86 -2.46
N GLY A 21 0.41 6.02 -2.43
CA GLY A 21 0.75 7.11 -1.50
C GLY A 21 0.40 6.78 -0.05
N ARG A 22 1.19 7.29 0.88
CA ARG A 22 0.90 7.21 2.31
C ARG A 22 -0.15 8.24 2.71
N ALA A 23 -1.04 7.86 3.64
CA ALA A 23 -2.01 8.76 4.25
C ALA A 23 -1.84 8.84 5.77
N GLU A 24 -1.97 10.04 6.32
CA GLU A 24 -1.95 10.28 7.77
C GLU A 24 -3.10 11.21 8.16
N ALA A 25 -3.74 10.90 9.28
CA ALA A 25 -4.74 11.75 9.91
C ALA A 25 -4.49 11.78 11.43
N SER A 26 -4.45 12.97 12.03
CA SER A 26 -4.28 13.10 13.47
C SER A 26 -4.90 14.38 14.02
N ILE A 27 -5.25 14.35 15.31
CA ILE A 27 -5.61 15.55 16.07
C ILE A 27 -4.51 15.80 17.11
N THR A 28 -3.79 16.90 16.95
CA THR A 28 -2.86 17.38 17.98
C THR A 28 -3.62 18.23 18.97
N VAL A 29 -3.61 17.82 20.23
CA VAL A 29 -4.27 18.55 21.31
C VAL A 29 -3.30 19.57 21.92
N SER A 30 -3.73 20.83 21.96
CA SER A 30 -3.00 21.93 22.56
C SER A 30 -3.95 22.82 23.39
N GLY A 31 -3.41 23.55 24.39
CA GLY A 31 -4.22 24.35 25.32
C GLY A 31 -4.73 23.53 26.50
N GLN A 32 -5.38 24.21 27.47
CA GLN A 32 -5.78 23.58 28.74
C GLN A 32 -6.94 22.59 28.59
N LYS A 33 -7.89 22.90 27.73
CA LYS A 33 -9.12 22.13 27.60
C LYS A 33 -9.47 21.89 26.14
N TYR A 34 -9.74 20.64 25.80
CA TYR A 34 -10.29 20.23 24.50
C TYR A 34 -11.67 19.62 24.72
N THR A 35 -12.65 20.07 23.95
CA THR A 35 -14.01 19.53 24.01
C THR A 35 -14.55 19.36 22.59
N ALA A 36 -15.11 18.20 22.29
CA ALA A 36 -15.77 17.89 21.02
C ALA A 36 -16.95 16.93 21.25
N ASP A 37 -18.02 17.06 20.49
CA ASP A 37 -19.12 16.09 20.53
C ASP A 37 -18.75 14.83 19.75
N ASN A 38 -18.41 15.00 18.47
CA ASN A 38 -18.06 13.90 17.60
C ASN A 38 -16.69 14.15 16.95
N VAL A 39 -15.86 13.13 16.96
CA VAL A 39 -14.54 13.14 16.32
C VAL A 39 -14.50 11.98 15.35
N THR A 40 -14.33 12.26 14.06
CA THR A 40 -14.14 11.24 13.04
C THR A 40 -12.85 11.51 12.28
N LEU A 41 -11.94 10.56 12.30
CA LEU A 41 -10.68 10.59 11.58
C LEU A 41 -10.59 9.39 10.65
N SER A 42 -10.23 9.64 9.41
CA SER A 42 -10.01 8.59 8.43
C SER A 42 -8.72 8.85 7.65
N ALA A 43 -7.89 7.83 7.55
CA ALA A 43 -6.72 7.81 6.67
C ALA A 43 -6.81 6.59 5.75
N THR A 44 -6.68 6.80 4.43
CA THR A 44 -6.70 5.72 3.45
C THR A 44 -5.46 5.81 2.57
N GLY A 45 -4.61 4.81 2.60
CA GLY A 45 -3.44 4.71 1.75
C GLY A 45 -3.84 4.56 0.27
N GLY A 46 -3.08 5.14 -0.62
CA GLY A 46 -3.30 5.00 -2.06
C GLY A 46 -3.05 3.58 -2.56
N ASP A 47 -3.75 3.16 -3.59
CA ASP A 47 -3.53 1.86 -4.22
C ASP A 47 -2.22 1.82 -5.00
N GLY A 48 -1.60 0.65 -5.06
CA GLY A 48 -0.44 0.40 -5.92
C GLY A 48 -0.83 0.36 -7.39
N GLY A 49 0.04 0.86 -8.25
CA GLY A 49 -0.16 0.84 -9.70
C GLY A 49 -0.09 -0.60 -10.26
N ASN A 50 -0.87 -0.87 -11.28
CA ASN A 50 -0.84 -2.14 -11.99
C ASN A 50 0.39 -2.23 -12.92
N SER A 51 0.88 -3.43 -13.14
CA SER A 51 1.83 -3.73 -14.20
C SER A 51 1.16 -4.59 -15.27
N GLN A 52 1.55 -4.36 -16.52
CA GLN A 52 1.11 -5.15 -17.66
C GLN A 52 2.34 -5.58 -18.45
N ASN A 53 2.45 -6.88 -18.65
CA ASN A 53 3.52 -7.46 -19.45
C ASN A 53 2.90 -8.07 -20.70
N ILE A 54 3.27 -7.53 -21.86
CA ILE A 54 2.87 -8.06 -23.15
C ILE A 54 4.15 -8.58 -23.81
N THR A 55 4.32 -9.89 -23.84
CA THR A 55 5.41 -10.49 -24.61
C THR A 55 4.86 -10.85 -25.99
N ASN A 56 5.23 -10.08 -27.00
CA ASN A 56 4.98 -10.40 -28.41
C ASN A 56 5.96 -11.46 -28.94
N GLY A 57 6.40 -12.39 -28.09
CA GLY A 57 7.20 -13.52 -28.51
C GLY A 57 6.35 -14.50 -29.27
N GLY A 58 6.51 -14.58 -30.61
CA GLY A 58 5.90 -15.63 -31.43
C GLY A 58 6.36 -16.98 -30.89
N TYR A 59 5.41 -17.76 -30.40
CA TYR A 59 5.63 -19.16 -30.02
C TYR A 59 5.84 -19.97 -31.28
N ASP A 60 7.05 -20.43 -31.52
CA ASP A 60 7.28 -21.59 -32.36
C ASP A 60 7.03 -22.84 -31.51
N GLY A 61 5.90 -23.49 -31.72
CA GLY A 61 5.40 -24.61 -30.92
C GLY A 61 6.28 -25.87 -30.90
N SER A 62 7.56 -25.78 -31.20
CA SER A 62 8.43 -26.95 -31.32
C SER A 62 9.48 -27.12 -30.22
N GLN A 63 9.64 -26.15 -29.31
CA GLN A 63 10.65 -26.28 -28.23
C GLN A 63 10.20 -25.59 -26.95
N ASP A 64 10.23 -26.33 -25.86
CA ASP A 64 10.08 -25.90 -24.45
C ASP A 64 11.28 -25.01 -24.00
N GLN A 65 11.53 -23.89 -24.67
CA GLN A 65 12.66 -23.03 -24.32
C GLN A 65 12.22 -21.79 -23.57
N LEU A 66 12.80 -21.63 -22.38
CA LEU A 66 12.83 -20.39 -21.62
C LEU A 66 13.32 -19.28 -22.56
N VAL A 67 12.55 -18.21 -22.72
CA VAL A 67 13.01 -17.02 -23.44
C VAL A 67 14.03 -16.31 -22.58
N VAL A 68 15.27 -16.40 -22.93
CA VAL A 68 16.38 -15.69 -22.29
C VAL A 68 16.93 -14.65 -23.27
N ASP A 69 17.35 -13.50 -22.73
CA ASP A 69 18.05 -12.49 -23.51
C ASP A 69 19.42 -13.00 -24.04
N ALA A 70 20.07 -12.21 -24.89
CA ALA A 70 21.38 -12.56 -25.44
C ALA A 70 22.49 -12.71 -24.38
N GLY A 71 22.23 -12.28 -23.14
CA GLY A 71 23.09 -12.45 -21.97
C GLY A 71 22.74 -13.64 -21.09
N GLY A 72 21.71 -14.43 -21.45
CA GLY A 72 21.26 -15.58 -20.67
C GLY A 72 20.34 -15.22 -19.50
N ASN A 73 19.81 -13.97 -19.43
CA ASN A 73 18.90 -13.55 -18.38
C ASN A 73 17.46 -13.88 -18.79
N VAL A 74 16.67 -14.37 -17.84
CA VAL A 74 15.23 -14.56 -18.01
C VAL A 74 14.58 -13.18 -18.12
N ALA A 75 13.67 -12.99 -19.10
CA ALA A 75 12.93 -11.75 -19.25
C ALA A 75 12.29 -11.35 -17.90
N ARG A 76 12.61 -10.16 -17.43
CA ARG A 76 12.09 -9.66 -16.15
C ARG A 76 10.66 -9.20 -16.32
N ILE A 77 9.79 -9.81 -15.55
CA ILE A 77 8.38 -9.44 -15.50
C ILE A 77 8.21 -8.35 -14.43
N GLY A 78 7.59 -7.24 -14.79
CA GLY A 78 7.28 -6.17 -13.84
C GLY A 78 6.30 -6.69 -12.76
N ALA A 79 6.44 -6.22 -11.57
CA ALA A 79 5.53 -6.52 -10.47
C ALA A 79 4.48 -5.43 -10.28
N GLY A 80 3.31 -5.76 -9.77
CA GLY A 80 2.35 -4.77 -9.30
C GLY A 80 2.95 -3.92 -8.18
N GLY A 81 2.62 -2.64 -8.12
CA GLY A 81 3.09 -1.72 -7.09
C GLY A 81 2.52 -2.04 -5.71
N ALA A 82 3.26 -1.75 -4.66
CA ALA A 82 2.75 -1.89 -3.29
C ALA A 82 1.65 -0.87 -2.99
N GLY A 83 0.64 -1.25 -2.22
CA GLY A 83 -0.34 -0.32 -1.66
C GLY A 83 0.30 0.60 -0.61
N GLY A 84 -0.20 1.84 -0.53
CA GLY A 84 0.27 2.84 0.43
C GLY A 84 -0.19 2.53 1.86
N SER A 85 0.62 2.91 2.83
CA SER A 85 0.27 2.78 4.24
C SER A 85 -0.68 3.88 4.70
N ALA A 86 -1.46 3.62 5.75
CA ALA A 86 -2.32 4.59 6.40
C ALA A 86 -2.05 4.64 7.91
N SER A 87 -2.08 5.83 8.49
CA SER A 87 -1.98 6.01 9.93
C SER A 87 -3.02 7.03 10.41
N ALA A 88 -3.88 6.63 11.34
CA ALA A 88 -4.86 7.53 11.95
C ALA A 88 -4.64 7.56 13.47
N SER A 89 -4.50 8.77 14.04
CA SER A 89 -4.31 8.97 15.48
C SER A 89 -5.35 9.96 16.00
N GLY A 90 -6.20 9.55 16.89
CA GLY A 90 -7.23 10.39 17.50
C GLY A 90 -6.62 11.57 18.22
N PHE A 91 -6.34 11.42 19.49
CA PHE A 91 -5.75 12.48 20.30
C PHE A 91 -4.25 12.27 20.46
N VAL A 92 -3.46 13.14 19.84
CA VAL A 92 -2.00 13.12 19.95
C VAL A 92 -1.56 14.17 20.97
N LEU A 93 -0.92 13.70 22.02
CA LEU A 93 -0.29 14.52 23.05
C LEU A 93 1.24 14.47 22.83
N SER A 94 1.82 15.63 22.63
CA SER A 94 3.25 15.80 22.40
C SER A 94 3.86 16.78 23.41
N ALA A 95 5.13 17.07 23.29
CA ALA A 95 5.78 18.08 24.15
C ALA A 95 5.08 19.46 24.09
N GLY A 96 4.46 19.82 22.94
CA GLY A 96 3.65 21.03 22.80
C GLY A 96 2.29 20.97 23.52
N SER A 97 1.89 19.81 24.04
CA SER A 97 0.64 19.61 24.81
C SER A 97 0.84 19.75 26.34
N SER A 98 1.89 20.38 26.78
CA SER A 98 2.28 20.49 28.20
C SER A 98 1.26 21.20 29.08
N LEU A 99 0.32 21.94 28.51
CA LEU A 99 -0.74 22.65 29.22
C LEU A 99 -2.10 21.95 29.18
N VAL A 100 -2.20 20.77 28.53
CA VAL A 100 -3.47 20.06 28.43
C VAL A 100 -3.83 19.44 29.76
N GLU A 101 -4.99 19.78 30.29
CA GLU A 101 -5.53 19.24 31.52
C GLU A 101 -6.70 18.30 31.30
N THR A 102 -7.51 18.58 30.30
CA THR A 102 -8.75 17.83 30.04
C THR A 102 -9.00 17.64 28.55
N VAL A 103 -9.36 16.43 28.18
CA VAL A 103 -9.86 16.06 26.84
C VAL A 103 -11.23 15.41 27.01
N THR A 104 -12.27 16.03 26.45
CA THR A 104 -13.63 15.52 26.51
C THR A 104 -14.16 15.31 25.11
N ALA A 105 -14.73 14.13 24.83
CA ALA A 105 -15.43 13.86 23.58
C ALA A 105 -16.58 12.86 23.82
N ALA A 106 -17.71 13.03 23.13
CA ALA A 106 -18.81 12.06 23.24
C ALA A 106 -18.48 10.80 22.41
N HIS A 107 -18.25 10.97 21.10
CA HIS A 107 -18.00 9.84 20.20
C HIS A 107 -16.74 10.05 19.37
N VAL A 108 -15.86 9.07 19.40
CA VAL A 108 -14.59 9.08 18.65
C VAL A 108 -14.53 7.88 17.73
N VAL A 109 -14.42 8.13 16.43
CA VAL A 109 -14.25 7.10 15.39
C VAL A 109 -12.96 7.34 14.64
N ILE A 110 -12.09 6.37 14.66
CA ILE A 110 -10.77 6.45 14.04
C ILE A 110 -10.59 5.25 13.12
N THR A 111 -10.34 5.52 11.84
CA THR A 111 -10.19 4.48 10.83
C THR A 111 -8.91 4.69 10.03
N ALA A 112 -8.10 3.66 9.91
CA ALA A 112 -6.98 3.62 9.00
C ALA A 112 -7.15 2.43 8.05
N THR A 113 -7.03 2.66 6.74
CA THR A 113 -7.13 1.61 5.72
C THR A 113 -5.93 1.67 4.80
N GLY A 114 -5.15 0.61 4.75
CA GLY A 114 -4.04 0.46 3.82
C GLY A 114 -4.55 0.34 2.38
N GLY A 115 -3.84 0.90 1.42
CA GLY A 115 -4.17 0.80 0.01
C GLY A 115 -3.99 -0.61 -0.54
N LYS A 116 -4.73 -0.97 -1.57
CA LYS A 116 -4.62 -2.26 -2.27
C LYS A 116 -3.29 -2.34 -3.03
N GLY A 117 -2.65 -3.50 -3.08
CA GLY A 117 -1.53 -3.78 -3.97
C GLY A 117 -1.98 -3.78 -5.44
N GLY A 118 -1.14 -3.30 -6.34
CA GLY A 118 -1.40 -3.30 -7.77
C GLY A 118 -1.39 -4.70 -8.37
N SER A 119 -2.25 -4.94 -9.33
CA SER A 119 -2.34 -6.23 -10.02
C SER A 119 -1.28 -6.36 -11.12
N ASN A 120 -0.91 -7.59 -11.43
CA ASN A 120 -0.07 -7.92 -12.56
C ASN A 120 -0.90 -8.67 -13.61
N THR A 121 -0.90 -8.17 -14.84
CA THR A 121 -1.56 -8.83 -15.97
C THR A 121 -0.50 -9.29 -16.95
N GLN A 122 -0.49 -10.57 -17.25
CA GLN A 122 0.43 -11.19 -18.20
C GLN A 122 -0.31 -11.85 -19.33
N SER A 123 0.12 -11.55 -20.55
CA SER A 123 -0.37 -12.17 -21.77
C SER A 123 0.80 -12.90 -22.46
N SER A 124 1.09 -14.12 -22.05
CA SER A 124 2.07 -14.99 -22.72
C SER A 124 1.91 -16.45 -22.31
N GLY A 125 2.39 -17.36 -23.15
CA GLY A 125 2.38 -18.80 -22.89
C GLY A 125 3.36 -19.29 -21.82
N TYR A 126 4.25 -18.44 -21.31
CA TYR A 126 5.24 -18.80 -20.28
C TYR A 126 5.07 -17.96 -19.02
N ILE A 127 4.92 -18.64 -17.89
CA ILE A 127 4.73 -18.04 -16.59
C ILE A 127 6.02 -18.23 -15.79
N SER A 128 6.80 -17.19 -15.62
CA SER A 128 7.89 -17.18 -14.65
C SER A 128 7.88 -15.86 -13.91
N GLY A 129 7.55 -15.90 -12.61
CA GLY A 129 7.81 -14.79 -11.69
C GLY A 129 6.87 -13.60 -11.77
N ALA A 130 5.59 -13.76 -12.18
CA ALA A 130 4.61 -12.70 -12.04
C ALA A 130 4.23 -12.52 -10.56
N PHE A 131 4.32 -11.28 -10.06
CA PHE A 131 3.94 -10.94 -8.69
C PHE A 131 2.92 -9.80 -8.68
N GLY A 132 1.83 -9.99 -7.94
CA GLY A 132 0.97 -8.87 -7.54
C GLY A 132 1.67 -8.02 -6.47
N GLY A 133 1.30 -6.76 -6.34
CA GLY A 133 1.80 -5.88 -5.30
C GLY A 133 1.28 -6.30 -3.92
N ILE A 134 2.06 -6.02 -2.89
CA ILE A 134 1.60 -6.21 -1.50
C ILE A 134 0.61 -5.11 -1.11
N GLY A 135 -0.36 -5.43 -0.25
CA GLY A 135 -1.25 -4.43 0.34
C GLY A 135 -0.51 -3.53 1.33
N GLY A 136 -1.01 -2.31 1.50
CA GLY A 136 -0.47 -1.33 2.43
C GLY A 136 -0.78 -1.67 3.89
N ALA A 137 0.10 -1.28 4.79
CA ALA A 137 -0.11 -1.40 6.22
C ALA A 137 -1.10 -0.34 6.74
N ALA A 138 -1.78 -0.61 7.84
CA ALA A 138 -2.62 0.37 8.51
C ALA A 138 -2.37 0.36 10.02
N GLU A 139 -2.34 1.57 10.61
CA GLU A 139 -2.22 1.77 12.04
C GLU A 139 -3.26 2.77 12.53
N ALA A 140 -3.95 2.44 13.61
CA ALA A 140 -4.93 3.34 14.21
C ALA A 140 -4.77 3.41 15.73
N TYR A 141 -4.80 4.62 16.27
CA TYR A 141 -4.66 4.89 17.71
C TYR A 141 -5.78 5.80 18.19
N GLY A 142 -6.44 5.44 19.30
CA GLY A 142 -7.41 6.30 19.96
C GLY A 142 -6.74 7.51 20.63
N ILE A 143 -5.73 7.22 21.42
CA ILE A 143 -4.91 8.21 22.15
C ILE A 143 -3.45 7.85 21.91
N LYS A 144 -2.64 8.82 21.51
CA LYS A 144 -1.21 8.64 21.30
C LYS A 144 -0.42 9.66 22.13
N ILE A 145 0.36 9.16 23.09
CA ILE A 145 1.24 10.01 23.90
C ILE A 145 2.65 9.91 23.27
N ALA A 146 3.08 11.01 22.67
CA ALA A 146 4.33 11.07 21.92
C ALA A 146 5.49 11.67 22.73
N ALA A 147 5.24 12.13 23.97
CA ALA A 147 6.26 12.65 24.87
C ALA A 147 5.82 12.49 26.34
N LEU A 148 6.77 12.56 27.27
CA LEU A 148 6.46 12.68 28.69
C LEU A 148 5.76 14.01 28.94
N LEU A 149 4.54 13.94 29.47
CA LEU A 149 3.77 15.11 29.88
C LEU A 149 4.10 15.46 31.34
N PRO A 150 4.27 16.75 31.66
CA PRO A 150 4.64 17.17 33.01
C PRO A 150 3.48 17.06 34.01
N GLN A 151 2.27 16.77 33.54
CA GLN A 151 1.06 16.73 34.35
C GLN A 151 0.12 15.60 33.90
N GLU A 152 -0.80 15.23 34.79
CA GLU A 152 -1.88 14.30 34.46
C GLU A 152 -2.87 14.96 33.50
N VAL A 153 -3.35 14.20 32.50
CA VAL A 153 -4.40 14.62 31.56
C VAL A 153 -5.63 13.77 31.81
N ALA A 154 -6.75 14.42 32.14
CA ALA A 154 -8.02 13.74 32.31
C ALA A 154 -8.69 13.52 30.93
N PHE A 155 -9.02 12.27 30.62
CA PHE A 155 -9.79 11.90 29.44
C PHE A 155 -11.21 11.50 29.86
N SER A 156 -12.20 12.11 29.21
CA SER A 156 -13.61 11.74 29.33
C SER A 156 -14.17 11.51 27.93
N VAL A 157 -14.27 10.25 27.52
CA VAL A 157 -14.78 9.85 26.20
C VAL A 157 -15.89 8.82 26.41
N ASP A 158 -17.10 9.11 25.93
CA ASP A 158 -18.26 8.23 26.10
C ASP A 158 -18.12 6.96 25.27
N SER A 159 -17.62 7.09 24.03
CA SER A 159 -17.32 5.94 23.20
C SER A 159 -16.12 6.19 22.28
N ILE A 160 -15.32 5.16 22.07
CA ILE A 160 -14.21 5.19 21.12
C ILE A 160 -14.21 3.93 20.25
N SER A 161 -14.19 4.12 18.94
CA SER A 161 -14.05 3.04 17.95
C SER A 161 -12.77 3.25 17.16
N VAL A 162 -11.90 2.27 17.18
CA VAL A 162 -10.61 2.32 16.49
C VAL A 162 -10.50 1.12 15.56
N THR A 163 -10.32 1.37 14.28
CA THR A 163 -10.22 0.34 13.25
C THR A 163 -8.97 0.53 12.42
N ALA A 164 -8.17 -0.51 12.28
CA ALA A 164 -7.06 -0.57 11.35
C ALA A 164 -7.23 -1.78 10.42
N SER A 165 -7.25 -1.54 9.10
CA SER A 165 -7.40 -2.58 8.08
C SER A 165 -6.27 -2.48 7.07
N GLY A 166 -5.43 -3.49 6.99
CA GLY A 166 -4.42 -3.59 5.94
C GLY A 166 -5.08 -3.71 4.55
N GLY A 167 -4.42 -3.21 3.54
CA GLY A 167 -4.85 -3.35 2.16
C GLY A 167 -4.73 -4.78 1.65
N ALA A 168 -5.57 -5.17 0.71
CA ALA A 168 -5.45 -6.44 0.01
C ALA A 168 -4.21 -6.47 -0.90
N GLY A 169 -3.63 -7.64 -1.11
CA GLY A 169 -2.63 -7.84 -2.16
C GLY A 169 -3.25 -7.66 -3.56
N GLY A 170 -2.41 -7.41 -4.54
CA GLY A 170 -2.83 -7.34 -5.95
C GLY A 170 -3.01 -8.72 -6.57
N ASP A 171 -3.88 -8.81 -7.56
CA ASP A 171 -4.17 -10.03 -8.28
C ASP A 171 -3.10 -10.34 -9.35
N ILE A 172 -2.96 -11.60 -9.69
CA ILE A 172 -2.18 -12.06 -10.84
C ILE A 172 -3.16 -12.57 -11.87
N ASN A 173 -3.20 -11.94 -13.03
CA ASN A 173 -4.06 -12.33 -14.16
C ASN A 173 -3.18 -12.83 -15.30
N ILE A 174 -3.39 -14.10 -15.69
CA ILE A 174 -2.61 -14.75 -16.73
C ILE A 174 -3.57 -15.20 -17.81
N THR A 175 -3.33 -14.73 -19.04
CA THR A 175 -4.04 -15.21 -20.22
C THR A 175 -3.09 -16.07 -21.05
N VAL A 176 -3.44 -17.33 -21.22
CA VAL A 176 -2.70 -18.28 -22.06
C VAL A 176 -3.44 -18.37 -23.39
N HIS A 177 -2.75 -18.16 -24.50
CA HIS A 177 -3.27 -18.28 -25.86
C HIS A 177 -2.75 -19.54 -26.54
#